data_1d2c13d80a61ab8c5c40640e2ab298d7
#
_entry.id   1d2c13d80a61ab8c5c40640e2ab298d7
#
_cell.length_a   1.000
_cell.length_b   1.000
_cell.length_c   1.000
_cell.angle_alpha   90.00
_cell.angle_beta   90.00
_cell.angle_gamma   90.00
#
_symmetry.space_group_name_H-M   'P 1'
#
loop_
_entity.id
_entity.type
_entity.pdbx_description
1 polymer ?
#
loop_
_entity_poly.entity_id
_entity_poly.type
_entity_poly.pdbx_seq_one_letter_code
_entity_poly.pdbx_strand_id
1 'polypeptide(L)'
;LNSDPVDMLLTCLKLGISTGIYGLTLTNLLNDVMLGEPEIRPASVGLGVIDPDYINIMITGHQHSSFSYLQDRLIEPDVTAKAKAVGARGFRLVGCTCVGQDLQLRGAHDTEVFTGHAGNNYTSEAVLATGAIDAVLSEFNCTLPGIEPICDELKIVQICLDDVAKKANAEYRPFVFATREADSEAIIDKITESYVQRRGNVPL
;
A
#
# COMPACT_ATOMS: atom_id res chain seq x y z
N LEU A 1 36.58 -3.70 -12.10
CA LEU A 1 35.62 -4.78 -12.41
C LEU A 1 36.36 -5.83 -13.22
N ASN A 2 36.35 -7.05 -12.74
CA ASN A 2 36.85 -8.20 -13.48
C ASN A 2 35.72 -9.25 -13.57
N SER A 3 35.89 -10.26 -14.38
CA SER A 3 34.91 -11.35 -14.57
C SER A 3 35.29 -12.60 -13.77
N ASP A 4 36.17 -12.48 -12.79
CA ASP A 4 36.46 -13.61 -11.89
C ASP A 4 35.23 -13.88 -11.00
N PRO A 5 34.70 -15.11 -11.01
CA PRO A 5 33.47 -15.42 -10.26
C PRO A 5 33.61 -15.22 -8.74
N VAL A 6 34.80 -15.47 -8.20
CA VAL A 6 35.05 -15.31 -6.77
C VAL A 6 35.05 -13.84 -6.37
N ASP A 7 35.72 -12.98 -7.17
CA ASP A 7 35.71 -11.53 -6.94
C ASP A 7 34.33 -10.94 -7.09
N MET A 8 33.55 -11.41 -8.05
CA MET A 8 32.15 -10.99 -8.22
C MET A 8 31.31 -11.37 -7.00
N LEU A 9 31.45 -12.61 -6.51
CA LEU A 9 30.73 -13.08 -5.33
C LEU A 9 31.11 -12.29 -4.08
N LEU A 10 32.40 -12.04 -3.87
CA LEU A 10 32.87 -11.22 -2.74
C LEU A 10 32.39 -9.77 -2.84
N THR A 11 32.30 -9.23 -4.04
CA THR A 11 31.77 -7.87 -4.26
C THR A 11 30.28 -7.82 -3.94
N CYS A 12 29.49 -8.80 -4.36
CA CYS A 12 28.07 -8.94 -4.02
C CYS A 12 27.88 -9.08 -2.49
N LEU A 13 28.73 -9.86 -1.83
CA LEU A 13 28.67 -10.01 -0.38
C LEU A 13 28.99 -8.68 0.36
N LYS A 14 30.01 -7.95 -0.09
CA LYS A 14 30.33 -6.61 0.47
C LYS A 14 29.17 -5.63 0.27
N LEU A 15 28.55 -5.65 -0.92
CA LEU A 15 27.37 -4.82 -1.20
C LEU A 15 26.22 -5.17 -0.27
N GLY A 16 25.91 -6.46 -0.12
CA GLY A 16 24.86 -6.93 0.77
C GLY A 16 25.07 -6.53 2.24
N ILE A 17 26.30 -6.65 2.74
CA ILE A 17 26.68 -6.23 4.09
C ILE A 17 26.52 -4.71 4.24
N SER A 18 27.03 -3.93 3.28
CA SER A 18 26.93 -2.46 3.32
C SER A 18 25.47 -2.00 3.29
N THR A 19 24.68 -2.59 2.43
CA THR A 19 23.24 -2.26 2.32
C THR A 19 22.47 -2.67 3.59
N GLY A 20 22.71 -3.87 4.11
CA GLY A 20 22.03 -4.35 5.29
C GLY A 20 22.39 -3.60 6.58
N ILE A 21 23.69 -3.30 6.78
CA ILE A 21 24.15 -2.66 8.03
C ILE A 21 23.95 -1.15 7.98
N TYR A 22 24.37 -0.50 6.91
CA TYR A 22 24.34 0.96 6.82
C TYR A 22 23.09 1.49 6.12
N GLY A 23 22.71 0.93 5.00
CA GLY A 23 21.57 1.39 4.21
C GLY A 23 20.26 1.27 4.98
N LEU A 24 19.93 0.07 5.48
CA LEU A 24 18.69 -0.15 6.25
C LEU A 24 18.69 0.60 7.57
N THR A 25 19.83 0.70 8.27
CA THR A 25 19.90 1.47 9.50
C THR A 25 19.63 2.95 9.25
N LEU A 26 20.23 3.53 8.20
CA LEU A 26 19.98 4.93 7.84
C LEU A 26 18.55 5.17 7.41
N THR A 27 17.98 4.24 6.64
CA THR A 27 16.57 4.33 6.23
C THR A 27 15.62 4.31 7.44
N ASN A 28 15.87 3.43 8.41
CA ASN A 28 15.06 3.37 9.63
C ASN A 28 15.18 4.66 10.45
N LEU A 29 16.39 5.19 10.62
CA LEU A 29 16.60 6.46 11.33
C LEU A 29 15.91 7.63 10.62
N LEU A 30 15.91 7.66 9.29
CA LEU A 30 15.17 8.66 8.53
C LEU A 30 13.66 8.50 8.71
N ASN A 31 13.16 7.27 8.71
CA ASN A 31 11.75 7.00 8.99
C ASN A 31 11.38 7.44 10.42
N ASP A 32 12.22 7.19 11.42
CA ASP A 32 12.00 7.66 12.80
C ASP A 32 11.89 9.19 12.87
N VAL A 33 12.74 9.89 12.14
CA VAL A 33 12.71 11.36 12.09
C VAL A 33 11.47 11.90 11.36
N MET A 34 11.07 11.25 10.26
CA MET A 34 9.98 11.73 9.40
C MET A 34 8.61 11.32 9.91
N LEU A 35 8.48 10.15 10.50
CA LEU A 35 7.22 9.46 10.74
C LEU A 35 7.02 9.06 12.20
N GLY A 36 8.00 9.34 13.07
CA GLY A 36 7.99 8.95 14.46
C GLY A 36 8.59 7.57 14.73
N GLU A 37 8.96 7.33 15.98
CA GLU A 37 9.48 6.04 16.42
C GLU A 37 8.39 4.97 16.43
N PRO A 38 8.73 3.70 16.09
CA PRO A 38 7.77 2.60 16.17
C PRO A 38 7.39 2.32 17.63
N GLU A 39 6.10 2.10 17.86
CA GLU A 39 5.57 1.79 19.18
C GLU A 39 4.96 0.40 19.23
N ILE A 40 5.07 -0.25 20.39
CA ILE A 40 4.41 -1.53 20.65
C ILE A 40 2.96 -1.26 21.02
N ARG A 41 2.02 -1.70 20.18
CA ARG A 41 0.58 -1.48 20.35
C ARG A 41 -0.24 -2.72 20.00
N PRO A 42 -1.45 -2.86 20.53
CA PRO A 42 -2.41 -3.83 20.02
C PRO A 42 -2.67 -3.59 18.53
N ALA A 43 -2.72 -4.65 17.76
CA ALA A 43 -2.89 -4.58 16.32
C ALA A 43 -3.85 -5.67 15.83
N SER A 44 -4.61 -5.36 14.79
CA SER A 44 -5.43 -6.34 14.09
C SER A 44 -4.65 -6.95 12.93
N VAL A 45 -4.69 -8.27 12.82
CA VAL A 45 -3.97 -9.02 11.78
C VAL A 45 -4.91 -10.04 11.14
N GLY A 46 -4.79 -10.19 9.82
CA GLY A 46 -5.53 -11.17 9.03
C GLY A 46 -6.73 -10.59 8.27
N LEU A 47 -7.48 -11.46 7.61
CA LEU A 47 -8.56 -11.04 6.72
C LEU A 47 -9.72 -10.31 7.42
N GLY A 48 -9.84 -10.45 8.73
CA GLY A 48 -10.87 -9.76 9.52
C GLY A 48 -10.73 -8.23 9.55
N VAL A 49 -9.63 -7.66 9.04
CA VAL A 49 -9.47 -6.20 8.89
C VAL A 49 -10.25 -5.65 7.70
N ILE A 50 -10.70 -6.52 6.79
CA ILE A 50 -11.47 -6.16 5.59
C ILE A 50 -12.96 -6.14 5.95
N ASP A 51 -13.66 -5.09 5.56
CA ASP A 51 -15.10 -4.97 5.75
C ASP A 51 -15.75 -4.58 4.41
N PRO A 52 -16.59 -5.44 3.83
CA PRO A 52 -17.22 -5.19 2.53
C PRO A 52 -18.10 -3.93 2.47
N ASP A 53 -18.54 -3.40 3.60
CA ASP A 53 -19.32 -2.15 3.64
C ASP A 53 -18.49 -0.90 3.38
N TYR A 54 -17.17 -1.04 3.32
CA TYR A 54 -16.23 0.06 3.04
C TYR A 54 -15.59 -0.08 1.65
N ILE A 55 -15.05 1.00 1.17
CA ILE A 55 -14.13 0.99 0.03
C ILE A 55 -12.77 0.53 0.56
N ASN A 56 -12.37 -0.70 0.25
CA ASN A 56 -11.14 -1.29 0.75
C ASN A 56 -9.98 -1.07 -0.22
N ILE A 57 -8.96 -0.42 0.26
CA ILE A 57 -7.74 -0.07 -0.48
C ILE A 57 -6.59 -0.90 0.09
N MET A 58 -6.13 -1.89 -0.66
CA MET A 58 -4.94 -2.65 -0.30
C MET A 58 -3.70 -1.80 -0.58
N ILE A 59 -2.89 -1.57 0.44
CA ILE A 59 -1.61 -0.87 0.30
C ILE A 59 -0.46 -1.87 0.32
N THR A 60 0.45 -1.74 -0.65
CA THR A 60 1.64 -2.60 -0.78
C THR A 60 2.88 -1.78 -1.07
N GLY A 61 4.03 -2.26 -0.63
CA GLY A 61 5.29 -1.57 -0.84
C GLY A 61 6.15 -1.58 0.41
N HIS A 62 6.97 -0.54 0.59
CA HIS A 62 7.94 -0.48 1.67
C HIS A 62 7.81 0.77 2.57
N GLN A 63 7.58 1.93 1.99
CA GLN A 63 7.50 3.20 2.73
C GLN A 63 6.06 3.68 2.86
N HIS A 64 5.72 4.29 3.98
CA HIS A 64 4.36 4.73 4.24
C HIS A 64 4.12 6.25 4.16
N SER A 65 5.10 7.05 3.78
CA SER A 65 4.95 8.52 3.72
C SER A 65 3.76 8.98 2.87
N SER A 66 3.59 8.41 1.67
CA SER A 66 2.45 8.68 0.79
C SER A 66 1.13 8.20 1.39
N PHE A 67 1.15 7.03 2.02
CA PHE A 67 -0.02 6.42 2.63
C PHE A 67 -0.46 7.14 3.91
N SER A 68 0.48 7.67 4.70
CA SER A 68 0.15 8.51 5.87
C SER A 68 -0.62 9.77 5.43
N TYR A 69 -0.15 10.46 4.40
CA TYR A 69 -0.86 11.61 3.86
C TYR A 69 -2.24 11.23 3.32
N LEU A 70 -2.32 10.14 2.56
CA LEU A 70 -3.60 9.66 2.03
C LEU A 70 -4.57 9.27 3.16
N GLN A 71 -4.07 8.65 4.22
CA GLN A 71 -4.87 8.32 5.39
C GLN A 71 -5.52 9.56 6.00
N ASP A 72 -4.75 10.64 6.18
CA ASP A 72 -5.25 11.89 6.72
C ASP A 72 -6.35 12.48 5.81
N ARG A 73 -6.21 12.38 4.49
CA ARG A 73 -7.24 12.81 3.54
C ARG A 73 -8.49 11.94 3.59
N LEU A 74 -8.36 10.64 3.77
CA LEU A 74 -9.50 9.69 3.77
C LEU A 74 -10.43 9.84 4.97
N ILE A 75 -9.99 10.46 6.07
CA ILE A 75 -10.84 10.75 7.24
C ILE A 75 -11.58 12.09 7.12
N GLU A 76 -11.24 12.93 6.17
CA GLU A 76 -11.87 14.24 6.02
C GLU A 76 -13.35 14.13 5.62
N PRO A 77 -14.20 15.04 6.14
CA PRO A 77 -15.65 14.94 5.93
C PRO A 77 -16.10 14.95 4.48
N ASP A 78 -15.43 15.75 3.63
CA ASP A 78 -15.73 15.85 2.20
C ASP A 78 -15.39 14.55 1.47
N VAL A 79 -14.26 13.92 1.79
CA VAL A 79 -13.84 12.63 1.22
C VAL A 79 -14.73 11.49 1.73
N THR A 80 -15.02 11.47 3.01
CA THR A 80 -15.98 10.49 3.58
C THR A 80 -17.36 10.62 2.95
N ALA A 81 -17.79 11.83 2.60
CA ALA A 81 -19.06 12.06 1.89
C ALA A 81 -19.05 11.45 0.48
N LYS A 82 -17.91 11.45 -0.23
CA LYS A 82 -17.78 10.77 -1.54
C LYS A 82 -18.05 9.27 -1.42
N ALA A 83 -17.48 8.59 -0.42
CA ALA A 83 -17.75 7.17 -0.18
C ALA A 83 -19.22 6.90 0.14
N LYS A 84 -19.84 7.73 0.99
CA LYS A 84 -21.25 7.61 1.35
C LYS A 84 -22.18 7.84 0.16
N ALA A 85 -21.84 8.74 -0.74
CA ALA A 85 -22.62 9.01 -1.94
C ALA A 85 -22.73 7.81 -2.89
N VAL A 86 -21.75 6.89 -2.85
CA VAL A 86 -21.75 5.65 -3.63
C VAL A 86 -22.23 4.41 -2.82
N GLY A 87 -22.72 4.63 -1.61
CA GLY A 87 -23.28 3.58 -0.76
C GLY A 87 -22.30 2.87 0.17
N ALA A 88 -21.05 3.31 0.23
CA ALA A 88 -20.06 2.80 1.18
C ALA A 88 -20.14 3.55 2.52
N ARG A 89 -19.68 2.93 3.61
CA ARG A 89 -19.59 3.57 4.93
C ARG A 89 -18.44 4.55 5.03
N GLY A 90 -17.39 4.36 4.23
CA GLY A 90 -16.17 5.15 4.22
C GLY A 90 -15.06 4.41 3.47
N PHE A 91 -13.82 4.81 3.70
CA PHE A 91 -12.64 4.15 3.14
C PHE A 91 -11.90 3.34 4.21
N ARG A 92 -11.19 2.29 3.78
CA ARG A 92 -10.26 1.54 4.61
C ARG A 92 -8.95 1.28 3.89
N LEU A 93 -7.84 1.53 4.57
CA LEU A 93 -6.52 1.08 4.17
C LEU A 93 -6.26 -0.30 4.76
N VAL A 94 -6.12 -1.27 3.89
CA VAL A 94 -5.83 -2.67 4.25
C VAL A 94 -4.33 -2.88 4.07
N GLY A 95 -3.61 -2.96 5.19
CA GLY A 95 -2.16 -3.09 5.19
C GLY A 95 -1.70 -4.43 4.63
N CYS A 96 -0.80 -4.39 3.65
CA CYS A 96 -0.10 -5.56 3.15
C CYS A 96 1.39 -5.24 2.99
N THR A 97 2.23 -6.28 3.10
CA THR A 97 3.68 -6.19 2.95
C THR A 97 4.36 -5.25 3.97
N CYS A 98 5.55 -4.74 3.67
CA CYS A 98 6.31 -3.92 4.60
C CYS A 98 5.63 -2.60 4.95
N VAL A 99 5.00 -1.95 3.98
CA VAL A 99 4.32 -0.67 4.21
C VAL A 99 3.17 -0.78 5.21
N GLY A 100 2.41 -1.86 5.16
CA GLY A 100 1.33 -2.10 6.11
C GLY A 100 1.83 -2.33 7.53
N GLN A 101 2.97 -3.01 7.67
CA GLN A 101 3.62 -3.20 8.97
C GLN A 101 4.15 -1.88 9.53
N ASP A 102 4.83 -1.10 8.72
CA ASP A 102 5.43 0.16 9.15
C ASP A 102 4.36 1.20 9.53
N LEU A 103 3.32 1.31 8.73
CA LEU A 103 2.17 2.17 9.03
C LEU A 103 1.50 1.78 10.35
N GLN A 104 1.33 0.48 10.62
CA GLN A 104 0.78 -0.04 11.86
C GLN A 104 1.62 0.31 13.09
N LEU A 105 2.95 0.33 12.95
CA LEU A 105 3.86 0.61 14.05
C LEU A 105 4.05 2.11 14.31
N ARG A 106 3.91 2.97 13.29
CA ARG A 106 4.34 4.36 13.36
C ARG A 106 3.25 5.41 13.39
N GLY A 107 2.01 5.11 13.12
CA GLY A 107 1.08 6.21 13.14
C GLY A 107 -0.33 6.01 12.66
N ALA A 108 -0.62 4.88 12.03
CA ALA A 108 -1.95 4.67 11.45
C ALA A 108 -2.98 4.09 12.43
N HIS A 109 -2.56 3.71 13.60
CA HIS A 109 -3.32 2.90 14.54
C HIS A 109 -4.46 3.62 15.26
N ASP A 110 -4.49 4.93 15.24
CA ASP A 110 -5.52 5.74 15.91
C ASP A 110 -6.63 6.21 14.95
N THR A 111 -6.64 5.70 13.71
CA THR A 111 -7.63 6.10 12.71
C THR A 111 -8.62 4.99 12.40
N GLU A 112 -9.85 5.36 12.09
CA GLU A 112 -10.86 4.43 11.59
C GLU A 112 -10.55 3.92 10.17
N VAL A 113 -9.62 4.57 9.47
CA VAL A 113 -9.25 4.26 8.09
C VAL A 113 -8.27 3.11 8.01
N PHE A 114 -7.18 3.11 8.81
CA PHE A 114 -6.27 1.99 8.85
C PHE A 114 -6.71 0.97 9.90
N THR A 115 -7.12 -0.20 9.46
CA THR A 115 -7.73 -1.21 10.34
C THR A 115 -6.80 -2.33 10.74
N GLY A 116 -5.65 -2.44 10.11
CA GLY A 116 -4.63 -3.45 10.43
C GLY A 116 -3.95 -4.05 9.21
N HIS A 117 -3.23 -5.13 9.43
CA HIS A 117 -2.38 -5.81 8.46
C HIS A 117 -3.02 -7.12 7.99
N ALA A 118 -3.43 -7.21 6.74
CA ALA A 118 -4.15 -8.37 6.20
C ALA A 118 -3.22 -9.46 5.65
N GLY A 119 -2.06 -9.09 5.10
CA GLY A 119 -1.20 -10.06 4.44
C GLY A 119 0.23 -9.57 4.19
N ASN A 120 1.08 -10.51 3.87
CA ASN A 120 2.47 -10.29 3.49
C ASN A 120 2.70 -10.64 2.00
N ASN A 121 3.94 -10.70 1.56
CA ASN A 121 4.30 -11.03 0.18
C ASN A 121 3.72 -12.37 -0.31
N TYR A 122 3.57 -13.35 0.58
CA TYR A 122 3.05 -14.68 0.22
C TYR A 122 1.52 -14.79 0.28
N THR A 123 0.87 -13.90 1.02
CA THR A 123 -0.57 -13.99 1.30
C THR A 123 -1.38 -12.85 0.68
N SER A 124 -0.75 -11.88 0.00
CA SER A 124 -1.45 -10.76 -0.65
C SER A 124 -2.43 -11.22 -1.73
N GLU A 125 -2.15 -12.32 -2.43
CA GLU A 125 -3.09 -12.92 -3.38
C GLU A 125 -4.37 -13.40 -2.69
N ALA A 126 -4.27 -13.99 -1.51
CA ALA A 126 -5.43 -14.42 -0.72
C ALA A 126 -6.27 -13.22 -0.23
N VAL A 127 -5.63 -12.08 0.06
CA VAL A 127 -6.32 -10.83 0.39
C VAL A 127 -7.19 -10.36 -0.78
N LEU A 128 -6.65 -10.38 -1.99
CA LEU A 128 -7.39 -10.02 -3.21
C LEU A 128 -8.50 -11.03 -3.53
N ALA A 129 -8.23 -12.33 -3.32
CA ALA A 129 -9.18 -13.41 -3.58
C ALA A 129 -10.44 -13.36 -2.70
N THR A 130 -10.46 -12.54 -1.64
CA THR A 130 -11.68 -12.25 -0.87
C THR A 130 -12.77 -11.59 -1.72
N GLY A 131 -12.40 -10.96 -2.85
CA GLY A 131 -13.30 -10.15 -3.67
C GLY A 131 -13.69 -8.81 -3.05
N ALA A 132 -13.27 -8.52 -1.82
CA ALA A 132 -13.67 -7.33 -1.08
C ALA A 132 -12.70 -6.15 -1.20
N ILE A 133 -11.59 -6.30 -1.92
CA ILE A 133 -10.65 -5.21 -2.21
C ILE A 133 -11.10 -4.46 -3.47
N ASP A 134 -11.13 -3.15 -3.40
CA ASP A 134 -11.59 -2.29 -4.49
C ASP A 134 -10.46 -1.65 -5.28
N ALA A 135 -9.31 -1.43 -4.63
CA ALA A 135 -8.13 -0.88 -5.26
C ALA A 135 -6.85 -1.42 -4.62
N VAL A 136 -5.77 -1.47 -5.40
CA VAL A 136 -4.41 -1.69 -4.90
C VAL A 136 -3.60 -0.43 -5.17
N LEU A 137 -3.04 0.13 -4.11
CA LEU A 137 -2.02 1.17 -4.21
C LEU A 137 -0.66 0.54 -3.93
N SER A 138 0.26 0.69 -4.86
CA SER A 138 1.61 0.17 -4.73
C SER A 138 2.63 1.29 -4.85
N GLU A 139 3.62 1.25 -3.97
CA GLU A 139 4.82 2.05 -4.11
C GLU A 139 6.01 1.13 -4.39
N PHE A 140 7.23 1.64 -4.43
CA PHE A 140 8.39 0.86 -4.81
C PHE A 140 8.60 -0.35 -3.86
N ASN A 141 9.15 -1.46 -4.40
CA ASN A 141 9.52 -2.63 -3.61
C ASN A 141 8.30 -3.39 -2.99
N CYS A 142 8.53 -4.57 -2.51
CA CYS A 142 7.61 -5.45 -1.77
C CYS A 142 6.22 -5.69 -2.38
N THR A 143 5.94 -5.21 -3.58
CA THR A 143 4.70 -5.51 -4.31
C THR A 143 4.93 -6.67 -5.25
N LEU A 144 4.10 -7.73 -5.14
CA LEU A 144 4.23 -8.91 -5.98
C LEU A 144 3.71 -8.68 -7.40
N PRO A 145 4.46 -9.07 -8.44
CA PRO A 145 3.93 -9.08 -9.81
C PRO A 145 2.73 -10.01 -9.98
N GLY A 146 2.65 -11.10 -9.22
CA GLY A 146 1.59 -12.11 -9.30
C GLY A 146 0.18 -11.61 -8.97
N ILE A 147 0.02 -10.44 -8.37
CA ILE A 147 -1.30 -9.85 -8.10
C ILE A 147 -1.97 -9.28 -9.37
N GLU A 148 -1.20 -8.98 -10.40
CA GLU A 148 -1.70 -8.34 -11.63
C GLU A 148 -2.83 -9.12 -12.30
N PRO A 149 -2.69 -10.42 -12.62
CA PRO A 149 -3.78 -11.18 -13.23
C PRO A 149 -5.00 -11.32 -12.33
N ILE A 150 -4.83 -11.34 -11.01
CA ILE A 150 -5.95 -11.40 -10.07
C ILE A 150 -6.72 -10.07 -10.08
N CYS A 151 -6.00 -8.96 -10.08
CA CYS A 151 -6.61 -7.63 -10.18
C CYS A 151 -7.39 -7.45 -11.47
N ASP A 152 -6.86 -7.95 -12.59
CA ASP A 152 -7.54 -7.90 -13.89
C ASP A 152 -8.82 -8.72 -13.90
N GLU A 153 -8.78 -9.95 -13.38
CA GLU A 153 -9.94 -10.84 -13.31
C GLU A 153 -11.03 -10.26 -12.41
N LEU A 154 -10.63 -9.77 -11.23
CA LEU A 154 -11.55 -9.20 -10.25
C LEU A 154 -11.88 -7.72 -10.48
N LYS A 155 -11.38 -7.10 -11.56
CA LYS A 155 -11.61 -5.68 -11.90
C LYS A 155 -11.15 -4.71 -10.81
N ILE A 156 -10.10 -5.07 -10.09
CA ILE A 156 -9.50 -4.22 -9.06
C ILE A 156 -8.56 -3.22 -9.74
N VAL A 157 -8.78 -1.93 -9.51
CA VAL A 157 -7.85 -0.93 -10.05
C VAL A 157 -6.50 -1.00 -9.35
N GLN A 158 -5.43 -1.00 -10.13
CA GLN A 158 -4.07 -0.92 -9.64
C GLN A 158 -3.49 0.46 -9.93
N ILE A 159 -3.02 1.16 -8.90
CA ILE A 159 -2.36 2.47 -9.05
C ILE A 159 -0.96 2.35 -8.46
N CYS A 160 0.05 2.58 -9.32
CA CYS A 160 1.44 2.65 -8.91
C CYS A 160 1.83 4.08 -8.59
N LEU A 161 2.28 4.30 -7.36
CA LEU A 161 2.73 5.61 -6.87
C LEU A 161 4.21 5.89 -7.20
N ASP A 162 4.91 4.88 -7.72
CA ASP A 162 6.32 4.93 -8.04
C ASP A 162 6.60 4.15 -9.34
N ASP A 163 7.53 4.62 -10.18
CA ASP A 163 7.86 4.01 -11.48
C ASP A 163 8.60 2.68 -11.35
N VAL A 164 9.26 2.44 -10.22
CA VAL A 164 9.95 1.17 -9.94
C VAL A 164 8.96 0.02 -9.75
N ALA A 165 7.80 0.29 -9.14
CA ALA A 165 6.76 -0.71 -8.89
C ALA A 165 5.72 -0.81 -10.02
N LYS A 166 5.91 -0.08 -11.12
CA LYS A 166 4.96 -0.04 -12.22
C LYS A 166 4.79 -1.41 -12.87
N LYS A 167 3.53 -1.83 -13.00
CA LYS A 167 3.11 -3.04 -13.70
C LYS A 167 2.41 -2.69 -15.02
N ALA A 168 2.30 -3.66 -15.93
CA ALA A 168 1.73 -3.43 -17.25
C ALA A 168 0.29 -2.88 -17.19
N ASN A 169 -0.52 -3.43 -16.29
CA ASN A 169 -1.95 -3.10 -16.16
C ASN A 169 -2.25 -2.09 -15.04
N ALA A 170 -1.21 -1.47 -14.46
CA ALA A 170 -1.37 -0.48 -13.42
C ALA A 170 -1.35 0.94 -13.98
N GLU A 171 -2.24 1.78 -13.50
CA GLU A 171 -2.17 3.21 -13.73
C GLU A 171 -0.97 3.78 -12.97
N TYR A 172 -0.10 4.52 -13.66
CA TYR A 172 1.03 5.18 -13.04
C TYR A 172 0.63 6.60 -12.62
N ARG A 173 0.64 6.85 -11.32
CA ARG A 173 0.43 8.16 -10.73
C ARG A 173 1.51 8.43 -9.70
N PRO A 174 2.60 9.09 -10.08
CA PRO A 174 3.65 9.42 -9.12
C PRO A 174 3.08 10.33 -8.04
N PHE A 175 3.32 9.94 -6.80
CA PHE A 175 2.91 10.72 -5.65
C PHE A 175 4.09 11.56 -5.18
N VAL A 176 4.08 12.86 -5.50
CA VAL A 176 5.16 13.79 -5.14
C VAL A 176 4.67 14.85 -4.16
N PHE A 177 5.54 15.25 -3.25
CA PHE A 177 5.19 16.17 -2.18
C PHE A 177 4.57 17.48 -2.67
N ALA A 178 5.06 18.01 -3.80
CA ALA A 178 4.59 19.28 -4.36
C ALA A 178 3.16 19.24 -4.90
N THR A 179 2.69 18.07 -5.35
CA THR A 179 1.35 17.88 -5.97
C THR A 179 0.46 16.95 -5.17
N ARG A 180 0.87 16.55 -3.96
CA ARG A 180 0.21 15.52 -3.15
C ARG A 180 -1.29 15.72 -2.95
N GLU A 181 -1.74 16.97 -2.87
CA GLU A 181 -3.16 17.28 -2.70
C GLU A 181 -3.96 16.91 -3.95
N ALA A 182 -3.52 17.37 -5.12
CA ALA A 182 -4.16 17.04 -6.39
C ALA A 182 -4.03 15.55 -6.73
N ASP A 183 -2.89 14.93 -6.41
CA ASP A 183 -2.66 13.51 -6.64
C ASP A 183 -3.58 12.66 -5.75
N SER A 184 -3.74 13.03 -4.48
CA SER A 184 -4.65 12.31 -3.57
C SER A 184 -6.10 12.41 -4.01
N GLU A 185 -6.57 13.58 -4.44
CA GLU A 185 -7.92 13.74 -4.97
C GLU A 185 -8.17 12.85 -6.20
N ALA A 186 -7.25 12.87 -7.16
CA ALA A 186 -7.35 12.04 -8.35
C ALA A 186 -7.33 10.53 -8.03
N ILE A 187 -6.55 10.12 -7.05
CA ILE A 187 -6.51 8.73 -6.55
C ILE A 187 -7.84 8.36 -5.90
N ILE A 188 -8.36 9.20 -5.00
CA ILE A 188 -9.63 8.98 -4.31
C ILE A 188 -10.80 8.88 -5.29
N ASP A 189 -10.87 9.76 -6.27
CA ASP A 189 -11.91 9.74 -7.29
C ASP A 189 -11.84 8.44 -8.10
N LYS A 190 -10.65 8.05 -8.53
CA LYS A 190 -10.45 6.80 -9.26
C LYS A 190 -10.84 5.54 -8.48
N ILE A 191 -10.49 5.50 -7.21
CA ILE A 191 -10.86 4.38 -6.32
C ILE A 191 -12.37 4.33 -6.12
N THR A 192 -13.01 5.48 -5.94
CA THR A 192 -14.47 5.59 -5.80
C THR A 192 -15.19 5.10 -7.06
N GLU A 193 -14.70 5.46 -8.25
CA GLU A 193 -15.20 4.93 -9.53
C GLU A 193 -15.04 3.41 -9.61
N SER A 194 -13.88 2.88 -9.23
CA SER A 194 -13.62 1.44 -9.23
C SER A 194 -14.59 0.69 -8.32
N TYR A 195 -14.85 1.21 -7.13
CA TYR A 195 -15.83 0.64 -6.21
C TYR A 195 -17.21 0.49 -6.87
N VAL A 196 -17.73 1.53 -7.49
CA VAL A 196 -19.02 1.52 -8.18
C VAL A 196 -19.05 0.48 -9.31
N GLN A 197 -17.99 0.44 -10.12
CA GLN A 197 -17.89 -0.50 -11.24
C GLN A 197 -17.83 -1.95 -10.80
N ARG A 198 -17.09 -2.24 -9.73
CA ARG A 198 -16.88 -3.60 -9.23
C ARG A 198 -18.09 -4.15 -8.50
N ARG A 199 -18.66 -3.39 -7.57
CA ARG A 199 -19.70 -3.87 -6.65
C ARG A 199 -20.97 -4.34 -7.34
N GLY A 200 -21.21 -3.90 -8.57
CA GLY A 200 -22.31 -4.41 -9.40
C GLY A 200 -21.97 -5.65 -10.23
N ASN A 201 -20.70 -5.98 -10.40
CA ASN A 201 -20.23 -6.95 -11.39
C ASN A 201 -19.33 -8.06 -10.84
N VAL A 202 -18.76 -7.90 -9.66
CA VAL A 202 -17.85 -8.86 -9.04
C VAL A 202 -18.43 -9.37 -7.73
N PRO A 203 -18.58 -10.70 -7.55
CA PRO A 203 -19.01 -11.27 -6.28
C PRO A 203 -18.01 -10.98 -5.16
N LEU A 204 -18.52 -10.78 -3.95
CA LEU A 204 -17.73 -10.71 -2.73
C LEU A 204 -17.49 -12.10 -2.18
#